data_67c3b7be607730e9ab2c559135fb59d6
#
_entry.id   67c3b7be607730e9ab2c559135fb59d6
#
_cell.length_a   1.000
_cell.length_b   1.000
_cell.length_c   1.000
_cell.angle_alpha   90.00
_cell.angle_beta   90.00
_cell.angle_gamma   90.00
#
_symmetry.space_group_name_H-M   'P 1'
#
loop_
_entity.id
_entity.type
_entity.pdbx_description
1 polymer ?
#
loop_
_entity_poly.entity_id
_entity_poly.type
_entity_poly.pdbx_seq_one_letter_code
_entity_poly.pdbx_strand_id
1 'polypeptide(L)'
;MLVKIRPGAQLSGAEQEFVDCLRSFPTTGLAAIDAHVGDNGTRQIDAVLITPRGITVVEVRGFRRRQSGILHVAADEPWTISDTPADLDDESNANPAERLEQSVYAVKSKLERALLDPGHVCGVVALVPLRGVVVRPARTNLRSGIDVVVANVPDSTELRIYIESFAAGPRSWSADRVISAATALGVTAPSRAELIADGFDELAPHSHMPVPVAPPPRTAPPPPRPPTRSQHAATWAVVAVALIGILVVFGVVATAVARDEPHPAPETTTTVDPTPSLSRPRDCYPFQTDC
;
A
#
# COMPACT_ATOMS: atom_id res chain seq x y z
N MET A 1 14.24 -15.94 10.54
CA MET A 1 12.76 -15.89 10.62
C MET A 1 12.22 -17.30 10.85
N LEU A 2 11.33 -17.48 11.80
CA LEU A 2 10.67 -18.75 12.06
C LEU A 2 9.57 -19.00 11.02
N VAL A 3 9.55 -20.17 10.39
CA VAL A 3 8.52 -20.54 9.39
C VAL A 3 7.68 -21.67 9.93
N LYS A 4 6.38 -21.46 10.02
CA LYS A 4 5.39 -22.48 10.43
C LYS A 4 4.36 -22.65 9.30
N ILE A 5 4.31 -23.85 8.78
CA ILE A 5 3.37 -24.23 7.71
C ILE A 5 2.18 -24.93 8.34
N ARG A 6 0.97 -24.61 7.90
CA ARG A 6 -0.24 -25.28 8.39
C ARG A 6 -0.17 -26.78 8.09
N PRO A 7 -0.54 -27.65 9.05
CA PRO A 7 -0.59 -29.08 8.80
C PRO A 7 -1.51 -29.45 7.64
N GLY A 8 -1.00 -30.22 6.70
CA GLY A 8 -1.73 -30.63 5.50
C GLY A 8 -1.75 -29.61 4.36
N ALA A 9 -1.05 -28.49 4.47
CA ALA A 9 -0.91 -27.52 3.37
C ALA A 9 -0.24 -28.17 2.16
N GLN A 10 -0.76 -27.86 0.98
CA GLN A 10 -0.15 -28.23 -0.30
C GLN A 10 0.36 -26.97 -0.96
N LEU A 11 1.66 -26.75 -0.91
CA LEU A 11 2.30 -25.56 -1.46
C LEU A 11 2.60 -25.75 -2.95
N SER A 12 2.30 -24.72 -3.74
CA SER A 12 2.75 -24.62 -5.13
C SER A 12 4.28 -24.49 -5.21
N GLY A 13 4.84 -24.63 -6.40
CA GLY A 13 6.28 -24.43 -6.60
C GLY A 13 6.74 -23.02 -6.23
N ALA A 14 5.92 -22.01 -6.52
CA ALA A 14 6.21 -20.62 -6.17
C ALA A 14 6.17 -20.38 -4.65
N GLU A 15 5.17 -20.92 -3.97
CA GLU A 15 5.07 -20.83 -2.50
C GLU A 15 6.22 -21.58 -1.81
N GLN A 16 6.65 -22.73 -2.34
CA GLN A 16 7.80 -23.45 -1.80
C GLN A 16 9.09 -22.63 -1.94
N GLU A 17 9.33 -22.02 -3.10
CA GLU A 17 10.49 -21.15 -3.33
C GLU A 17 10.44 -19.90 -2.44
N PHE A 18 9.26 -19.31 -2.24
CA PHE A 18 9.04 -18.22 -1.30
C PHE A 18 9.36 -18.63 0.15
N VAL A 19 8.90 -19.80 0.60
CA VAL A 19 9.22 -20.34 1.93
C VAL A 19 10.72 -20.52 2.11
N ASP A 20 11.43 -21.01 1.10
CA ASP A 20 12.88 -21.19 1.14
C ASP A 20 13.63 -19.85 1.22
N CYS A 21 13.12 -18.80 0.54
CA CYS A 21 13.58 -17.43 0.74
C CYS A 21 13.44 -16.99 2.19
N LEU A 22 12.26 -17.16 2.81
CA LEU A 22 12.00 -16.73 4.18
C LEU A 22 12.87 -17.41 5.21
N ARG A 23 13.17 -18.71 5.01
CA ARG A 23 14.07 -19.47 5.89
C ARG A 23 15.50 -18.92 5.89
N SER A 24 15.92 -18.30 4.82
CA SER A 24 17.25 -17.70 4.70
C SER A 24 17.35 -16.31 5.37
N PHE A 25 16.22 -15.70 5.78
CA PHE A 25 16.21 -14.35 6.34
C PHE A 25 16.74 -14.31 7.78
N PRO A 26 17.72 -13.43 8.06
CA PRO A 26 18.17 -13.19 9.43
C PRO A 26 17.20 -12.32 10.25
N THR A 27 16.13 -11.82 9.62
CA THR A 27 15.16 -10.90 10.24
C THR A 27 14.32 -11.64 11.29
N THR A 28 14.16 -11.05 12.48
CA THR A 28 13.25 -11.52 13.51
C THR A 28 11.81 -11.53 12.99
N GLY A 29 11.16 -12.69 13.07
CA GLY A 29 9.77 -12.79 12.65
C GLY A 29 9.23 -14.22 12.63
N LEU A 30 7.91 -14.31 12.61
CA LEU A 30 7.16 -15.54 12.34
C LEU A 30 6.47 -15.44 10.99
N ALA A 31 6.71 -16.39 10.12
CA ALA A 31 5.95 -16.62 8.89
C ALA A 31 4.94 -17.75 9.11
N ALA A 32 3.66 -17.41 9.11
CA ALA A 32 2.54 -18.34 9.11
C ALA A 32 2.13 -18.61 7.66
N ILE A 33 2.41 -19.81 7.17
CA ILE A 33 2.16 -20.21 5.77
C ILE A 33 0.86 -20.99 5.66
N ASP A 34 0.09 -20.71 4.61
CA ASP A 34 -1.23 -21.30 4.34
C ASP A 34 -2.22 -21.03 5.49
N ALA A 35 -2.29 -19.77 5.93
CA ALA A 35 -3.20 -19.37 7.00
C ALA A 35 -4.66 -19.34 6.49
N HIS A 36 -5.61 -19.71 7.35
CA HIS A 36 -7.03 -19.68 7.02
C HIS A 36 -7.78 -18.68 7.89
N VAL A 37 -8.40 -17.71 7.24
CA VAL A 37 -9.13 -16.62 7.89
C VAL A 37 -10.57 -16.54 7.35
N GLY A 38 -11.34 -15.59 7.87
CA GLY A 38 -12.75 -15.42 7.54
C GLY A 38 -13.65 -16.30 8.40
N ASP A 39 -14.94 -16.30 8.09
CA ASP A 39 -15.92 -17.10 8.80
C ASP A 39 -15.71 -18.58 8.42
N ASN A 40 -15.44 -19.40 9.42
CA ASN A 40 -15.10 -20.85 9.27
C ASN A 40 -13.84 -21.14 8.44
N GLY A 41 -12.89 -20.19 8.33
CA GLY A 41 -11.65 -20.42 7.60
C GLY A 41 -11.82 -20.52 6.08
N THR A 42 -12.81 -19.83 5.53
CA THR A 42 -13.16 -19.91 4.10
C THR A 42 -12.15 -19.22 3.18
N ARG A 43 -11.30 -18.32 3.72
CA ARG A 43 -10.29 -17.64 2.94
C ARG A 43 -8.89 -18.15 3.28
N GLN A 44 -8.23 -18.69 2.29
CA GLN A 44 -6.82 -19.07 2.35
C GLN A 44 -5.95 -17.84 2.12
N ILE A 45 -4.89 -17.70 2.90
CA ILE A 45 -3.85 -16.67 2.81
C ILE A 45 -2.52 -17.38 2.62
N ASP A 46 -1.78 -17.07 1.59
CA ASP A 46 -0.53 -17.78 1.27
C ASP A 46 0.49 -17.63 2.40
N ALA A 47 0.69 -16.39 2.90
CA ALA A 47 1.51 -16.16 4.09
C ALA A 47 1.09 -14.93 4.89
N VAL A 48 1.26 -15.01 6.22
CA VAL A 48 1.18 -13.86 7.14
C VAL A 48 2.50 -13.78 7.89
N LEU A 49 3.24 -12.70 7.68
CA LEU A 49 4.53 -12.45 8.33
C LEU A 49 4.28 -11.53 9.53
N ILE A 50 4.67 -11.97 10.71
CA ILE A 50 4.57 -11.19 11.95
C ILE A 50 5.98 -10.85 12.39
N THR A 51 6.32 -9.56 12.38
CA THR A 51 7.58 -9.03 12.90
C THR A 51 7.33 -8.31 14.23
N PRO A 52 8.35 -7.95 15.00
CA PRO A 52 8.15 -7.13 16.20
C PRO A 52 7.46 -5.79 15.93
N ARG A 53 7.45 -5.31 14.68
CA ARG A 53 6.97 -3.98 14.30
C ARG A 53 5.65 -3.96 13.54
N GLY A 54 5.19 -5.07 13.02
CA GLY A 54 3.95 -5.10 12.25
C GLY A 54 3.69 -6.44 11.58
N ILE A 55 2.62 -6.46 10.82
CA ILE A 55 2.16 -7.62 10.07
C ILE A 55 2.22 -7.31 8.58
N THR A 56 2.75 -8.25 7.80
CA THR A 56 2.69 -8.23 6.33
C THR A 56 1.87 -9.43 5.87
N VAL A 57 0.79 -9.16 5.16
CA VAL A 57 0.01 -10.18 4.46
C VAL A 57 0.61 -10.38 3.08
N VAL A 58 0.88 -11.60 2.69
CA VAL A 58 1.56 -11.93 1.44
C VAL A 58 0.66 -12.77 0.56
N GLU A 59 0.54 -12.35 -0.68
CA GLU A 59 -0.01 -13.11 -1.79
C GLU A 59 1.16 -13.55 -2.65
N VAL A 60 1.39 -14.86 -2.82
CA VAL A 60 2.50 -15.41 -3.61
C VAL A 60 2.01 -15.73 -5.01
N ARG A 61 2.74 -15.24 -6.03
CA ARG A 61 2.41 -15.52 -7.43
C ARG A 61 3.64 -15.97 -8.20
N GLY A 62 3.54 -17.17 -8.79
CA GLY A 62 4.47 -17.66 -9.79
C GLY A 62 4.07 -17.25 -11.20
N PHE A 63 4.86 -17.69 -12.17
CA PHE A 63 4.59 -17.51 -13.59
C PHE A 63 4.42 -18.87 -14.27
N ARG A 64 3.39 -19.01 -15.10
CA ARG A 64 3.16 -20.25 -15.90
C ARG A 64 4.15 -20.39 -17.03
N ARG A 65 4.63 -19.27 -17.58
CA ARG A 65 5.63 -19.24 -18.67
C ARG A 65 6.72 -18.20 -18.40
N ARG A 66 7.80 -18.31 -19.16
CA ARG A 66 8.92 -17.38 -19.08
C ARG A 66 8.54 -16.04 -19.71
N GLN A 67 8.43 -15.01 -18.89
CA GLN A 67 8.21 -13.62 -19.32
C GLN A 67 9.19 -12.73 -18.57
N SER A 68 10.04 -12.02 -19.33
CA SER A 68 11.00 -11.05 -18.76
C SER A 68 10.63 -9.65 -19.20
N GLY A 69 10.89 -8.66 -18.35
CA GLY A 69 10.66 -7.27 -18.71
C GLY A 69 10.13 -6.44 -17.56
N ILE A 70 9.55 -5.31 -17.91
CA ILE A 70 8.91 -4.41 -16.96
C ILE A 70 7.46 -4.91 -16.75
N LEU A 71 7.13 -5.21 -15.50
CA LEU A 71 5.77 -5.55 -15.11
C LEU A 71 5.03 -4.25 -14.74
N HIS A 72 4.03 -3.91 -15.53
CA HIS A 72 3.11 -2.84 -15.23
C HIS A 72 2.03 -3.36 -14.28
N VAL A 73 1.98 -2.78 -13.08
CA VAL A 73 1.01 -3.11 -12.04
C VAL A 73 0.03 -1.97 -11.87
N ALA A 74 -1.26 -2.31 -11.86
CA ALA A 74 -2.34 -1.37 -11.61
C ALA A 74 -3.36 -2.01 -10.67
N ALA A 75 -4.08 -1.18 -9.92
CA ALA A 75 -5.09 -1.65 -8.97
C ALA A 75 -6.32 -2.23 -9.69
N ASP A 76 -6.74 -1.59 -10.79
CA ASP A 76 -8.02 -1.85 -11.45
C ASP A 76 -7.86 -2.40 -12.88
N GLU A 77 -6.63 -2.69 -13.33
CA GLU A 77 -6.35 -3.20 -14.67
C GLU A 77 -5.57 -4.52 -14.61
N PRO A 78 -5.66 -5.36 -15.65
CA PRO A 78 -4.82 -6.55 -15.75
C PRO A 78 -3.33 -6.19 -15.77
N TRP A 79 -2.53 -6.93 -15.05
CA TRP A 79 -1.09 -6.73 -15.06
C TRP A 79 -0.48 -7.16 -16.39
N THR A 80 0.49 -6.40 -16.88
CA THR A 80 1.16 -6.69 -18.17
C THR A 80 2.67 -6.68 -18.01
N ILE A 81 3.36 -7.52 -18.81
CA ILE A 81 4.82 -7.49 -18.98
C ILE A 81 5.10 -7.11 -20.42
N SER A 82 5.76 -5.95 -20.63
CA SER A 82 6.08 -5.44 -21.98
C SER A 82 4.84 -5.50 -22.88
N ASP A 83 3.73 -4.92 -22.44
CA ASP A 83 2.44 -4.82 -23.13
C ASP A 83 1.71 -6.15 -23.40
N THR A 84 2.23 -7.26 -22.87
CA THR A 84 1.58 -8.57 -22.93
C THR A 84 0.99 -8.93 -21.57
N PRO A 85 -0.21 -9.53 -21.47
CA PRO A 85 -0.76 -9.96 -20.20
C PRO A 85 0.23 -10.84 -19.42
N ALA A 86 0.42 -10.52 -18.13
CA ALA A 86 1.24 -11.32 -17.23
C ALA A 86 0.56 -12.68 -17.01
N ASP A 87 1.25 -13.77 -17.34
CA ASP A 87 0.73 -15.12 -17.21
C ASP A 87 1.09 -15.68 -15.82
N LEU A 88 0.37 -15.18 -14.82
CA LEU A 88 0.51 -15.62 -13.44
C LEU A 88 -0.19 -16.98 -13.22
N ASP A 89 0.22 -17.69 -12.18
CA ASP A 89 -0.29 -19.01 -11.83
C ASP A 89 -1.69 -19.00 -11.13
N ASP A 90 -2.36 -17.85 -11.13
CA ASP A 90 -3.71 -17.73 -10.63
C ASP A 90 -4.74 -18.28 -11.63
N GLU A 91 -5.59 -19.18 -11.18
CA GLU A 91 -6.69 -19.76 -11.99
C GLU A 91 -7.81 -18.75 -12.25
N SER A 92 -7.97 -17.76 -11.37
CA SER A 92 -9.11 -16.82 -11.43
C SER A 92 -8.90 -15.63 -12.37
N ASN A 93 -7.71 -15.41 -12.92
CA ASN A 93 -7.33 -14.19 -13.63
C ASN A 93 -7.70 -12.89 -12.88
N ALA A 94 -7.96 -12.98 -11.58
CA ALA A 94 -8.28 -11.84 -10.76
C ALA A 94 -7.02 -10.98 -10.52
N ASN A 95 -7.22 -9.68 -10.37
CA ASN A 95 -6.12 -8.79 -10.03
C ASN A 95 -5.53 -9.18 -8.64
N PRO A 96 -4.24 -9.56 -8.54
CA PRO A 96 -3.65 -9.98 -7.26
C PRO A 96 -3.72 -8.91 -6.17
N ALA A 97 -3.69 -7.62 -6.54
CA ALA A 97 -3.76 -6.51 -5.60
C ALA A 97 -5.14 -6.43 -4.91
N GLU A 98 -6.23 -6.64 -5.65
CA GLU A 98 -7.58 -6.66 -5.09
C GLU A 98 -7.77 -7.83 -4.12
N ARG A 99 -7.30 -9.01 -4.50
CA ARG A 99 -7.34 -10.20 -3.64
C ARG A 99 -6.54 -9.97 -2.36
N LEU A 100 -5.37 -9.37 -2.47
CA LEU A 100 -4.51 -9.03 -1.33
C LEU A 100 -5.17 -8.03 -0.38
N GLU A 101 -5.85 -7.00 -0.89
CA GLU A 101 -6.62 -6.05 -0.05
C GLU A 101 -7.66 -6.75 0.82
N GLN A 102 -8.44 -7.61 0.19
CA GLN A 102 -9.44 -8.41 0.90
C GLN A 102 -8.79 -9.33 1.94
N SER A 103 -7.61 -9.87 1.64
CA SER A 103 -6.82 -10.70 2.55
C SER A 103 -6.29 -9.90 3.75
N VAL A 104 -5.79 -8.69 3.53
CA VAL A 104 -5.37 -7.76 4.59
C VAL A 104 -6.53 -7.45 5.53
N TYR A 105 -7.70 -7.13 4.98
CA TYR A 105 -8.90 -6.86 5.78
C TYR A 105 -9.32 -8.08 6.60
N ALA A 106 -9.31 -9.27 5.98
CA ALA A 106 -9.69 -10.52 6.66
C ALA A 106 -8.75 -10.88 7.81
N VAL A 107 -7.43 -10.68 7.63
CA VAL A 107 -6.42 -10.90 8.69
C VAL A 107 -6.64 -9.92 9.84
N LYS A 108 -6.82 -8.62 9.56
CA LYS A 108 -7.15 -7.60 10.58
C LYS A 108 -8.37 -8.03 11.39
N SER A 109 -9.47 -8.28 10.72
CA SER A 109 -10.73 -8.66 11.35
C SER A 109 -10.60 -9.95 12.19
N LYS A 110 -9.81 -10.92 11.74
CA LYS A 110 -9.57 -12.16 12.48
C LYS A 110 -8.81 -11.91 13.78
N LEU A 111 -7.78 -11.06 13.75
CA LEU A 111 -6.99 -10.72 14.93
C LEU A 111 -7.80 -9.88 15.92
N GLU A 112 -8.56 -8.90 15.44
CA GLU A 112 -9.45 -8.08 16.27
C GLU A 112 -10.52 -8.94 16.98
N ARG A 113 -11.11 -9.91 16.30
CA ARG A 113 -12.03 -10.88 16.94
C ARG A 113 -11.34 -11.75 18.00
N ALA A 114 -10.04 -11.98 17.87
CA ALA A 114 -9.22 -12.65 18.88
C ALA A 114 -8.72 -11.70 19.99
N LEU A 115 -9.27 -10.48 20.05
CA LEU A 115 -8.89 -9.42 21.00
C LEU A 115 -7.42 -9.00 20.90
N LEU A 116 -6.84 -9.13 19.71
CA LEU A 116 -5.51 -8.67 19.39
C LEU A 116 -5.61 -7.40 18.56
N ASP A 117 -4.98 -6.31 19.01
CA ASP A 117 -4.81 -5.13 18.17
C ASP A 117 -3.78 -5.45 17.06
N PRO A 118 -4.18 -5.51 15.78
CA PRO A 118 -3.25 -5.84 14.71
C PRO A 118 -2.18 -4.77 14.48
N GLY A 119 -2.41 -3.54 14.92
CA GLY A 119 -1.49 -2.42 14.72
C GLY A 119 -1.25 -2.12 13.24
N HIS A 120 0.04 -2.00 12.85
CA HIS A 120 0.40 -1.77 11.45
C HIS A 120 0.30 -3.07 10.65
N VAL A 121 -0.57 -3.07 9.64
CA VAL A 121 -0.74 -4.19 8.70
C VAL A 121 -0.65 -3.68 7.27
N CYS A 122 0.25 -4.24 6.50
CA CYS A 122 0.40 -3.97 5.07
C CYS A 122 0.25 -5.26 4.26
N GLY A 123 0.14 -5.12 2.95
CA GLY A 123 0.05 -6.23 2.01
C GLY A 123 1.15 -6.18 0.96
N VAL A 124 1.61 -7.35 0.51
CA VAL A 124 2.56 -7.46 -0.58
C VAL A 124 2.24 -8.64 -1.49
N VAL A 125 2.28 -8.40 -2.81
CA VAL A 125 2.33 -9.49 -3.78
C VAL A 125 3.80 -9.87 -3.99
N ALA A 126 4.15 -11.09 -3.59
CA ALA A 126 5.47 -11.66 -3.79
C ALA A 126 5.50 -12.42 -5.13
N LEU A 127 6.17 -11.85 -6.11
CA LEU A 127 6.35 -12.48 -7.41
C LEU A 127 7.54 -13.42 -7.39
N VAL A 128 7.33 -14.65 -7.80
CA VAL A 128 8.36 -15.69 -7.90
C VAL A 128 8.57 -16.02 -9.40
N PRO A 129 9.52 -15.37 -10.06
CA PRO A 129 9.80 -15.61 -11.47
C PRO A 129 10.45 -17.00 -11.68
N LEU A 130 10.23 -17.57 -12.85
CA LEU A 130 10.96 -18.78 -13.25
C LEU A 130 12.47 -18.50 -13.32
N ARG A 131 13.29 -19.48 -13.00
CA ARG A 131 14.75 -19.33 -12.96
C ARG A 131 15.31 -18.72 -14.26
N GLY A 132 16.16 -17.70 -14.10
CA GLY A 132 16.77 -16.96 -15.21
C GLY A 132 15.85 -15.96 -15.89
N VAL A 133 14.68 -15.70 -15.33
CA VAL A 133 13.73 -14.67 -15.76
C VAL A 133 13.90 -13.44 -14.89
N VAL A 134 13.97 -12.26 -15.49
CA VAL A 134 14.07 -10.99 -14.78
C VAL A 134 12.78 -10.21 -14.98
N VAL A 135 12.08 -9.97 -13.89
CA VAL A 135 10.87 -9.14 -13.83
C VAL A 135 11.16 -7.93 -12.97
N ARG A 136 10.77 -6.73 -13.43
CA ARG A 136 10.93 -5.47 -12.70
C ARG A 136 9.58 -4.80 -12.54
N PRO A 137 8.97 -4.80 -11.35
CA PRO A 137 7.70 -4.14 -11.13
C PRO A 137 7.80 -2.62 -11.29
N ALA A 138 6.95 -2.04 -12.16
CA ALA A 138 6.72 -0.61 -12.23
C ALA A 138 5.54 -0.28 -11.31
N ARG A 139 5.83 0.28 -10.13
CA ARG A 139 4.88 0.51 -9.03
C ARG A 139 4.13 1.83 -9.20
N THR A 140 3.33 1.97 -10.24
CA THR A 140 2.77 3.27 -10.60
C THR A 140 1.40 3.57 -10.00
N ASN A 141 0.56 2.59 -9.73
CA ASN A 141 -0.85 2.82 -9.37
C ASN A 141 -1.38 1.83 -8.32
N LEU A 142 -0.58 1.48 -7.33
CA LEU A 142 -1.04 0.63 -6.23
C LEU A 142 -1.68 1.48 -5.12
N ARG A 143 -2.65 0.89 -4.42
CA ARG A 143 -3.27 1.52 -3.25
C ARG A 143 -2.29 1.58 -2.08
N SER A 144 -2.46 2.60 -1.24
CA SER A 144 -1.62 2.77 -0.05
C SER A 144 -1.66 1.53 0.85
N GLY A 145 -0.49 1.05 1.26
CA GLY A 145 -0.35 -0.15 2.10
C GLY A 145 -0.28 -1.47 1.32
N ILE A 146 -0.32 -1.42 -0.01
CA ILE A 146 -0.13 -2.56 -0.91
C ILE A 146 1.12 -2.32 -1.76
N ASP A 147 1.95 -3.32 -1.93
CA ASP A 147 3.13 -3.27 -2.79
C ASP A 147 3.35 -4.59 -3.55
N VAL A 148 4.28 -4.57 -4.49
CA VAL A 148 4.70 -5.74 -5.27
C VAL A 148 6.21 -5.87 -5.20
N VAL A 149 6.69 -7.04 -4.83
CA VAL A 149 8.13 -7.34 -4.74
C VAL A 149 8.47 -8.62 -5.50
N VAL A 150 9.71 -8.72 -5.96
CA VAL A 150 10.22 -9.96 -6.53
C VAL A 150 10.92 -10.76 -5.45
N ALA A 151 10.52 -12.02 -5.30
CA ALA A 151 11.07 -12.96 -4.33
C ALA A 151 11.56 -14.21 -5.06
N ASN A 152 12.87 -14.37 -5.17
CA ASN A 152 13.48 -15.59 -5.70
C ASN A 152 14.69 -16.00 -4.85
N VAL A 153 15.03 -17.28 -4.86
CA VAL A 153 16.11 -17.81 -4.03
C VAL A 153 17.48 -17.17 -4.29
N PRO A 154 17.87 -16.77 -5.51
CA PRO A 154 19.14 -16.10 -5.71
C PRO A 154 19.20 -14.68 -5.14
N ASP A 155 18.06 -13.97 -5.12
CA ASP A 155 18.01 -12.58 -4.68
C ASP A 155 16.68 -12.26 -3.99
N SER A 156 16.69 -12.40 -2.68
CA SER A 156 15.55 -12.05 -1.81
C SER A 156 15.66 -10.64 -1.20
N THR A 157 16.56 -9.81 -1.72
CA THR A 157 16.89 -8.48 -1.15
C THR A 157 15.68 -7.56 -1.15
N GLU A 158 14.90 -7.50 -2.23
CA GLU A 158 13.71 -6.63 -2.30
C GLU A 158 12.68 -7.01 -1.24
N LEU A 159 12.37 -8.28 -1.10
CA LEU A 159 11.42 -8.76 -0.10
C LEU A 159 11.91 -8.46 1.32
N ARG A 160 13.20 -8.64 1.59
CA ARG A 160 13.79 -8.31 2.90
C ARG A 160 13.70 -6.82 3.19
N ILE A 161 14.10 -5.96 2.26
CA ILE A 161 14.00 -4.50 2.40
C ILE A 161 12.55 -4.09 2.64
N TYR A 162 11.60 -4.69 1.93
CA TYR A 162 10.18 -4.42 2.13
C TYR A 162 9.75 -4.74 3.56
N ILE A 163 10.05 -5.96 4.05
CA ILE A 163 9.68 -6.38 5.41
C ILE A 163 10.34 -5.50 6.48
N GLU A 164 11.60 -5.13 6.31
CA GLU A 164 12.36 -4.34 7.29
C GLU A 164 11.99 -2.85 7.29
N SER A 165 11.60 -2.29 6.15
CA SER A 165 11.39 -0.85 5.95
C SER A 165 9.91 -0.46 5.92
N PHE A 166 9.11 -1.14 5.12
CA PHE A 166 7.71 -0.77 4.88
C PHE A 166 6.75 -1.36 5.90
N ALA A 167 7.07 -2.53 6.44
CA ALA A 167 6.29 -3.16 7.49
C ALA A 167 6.63 -2.62 8.89
N ALA A 168 7.33 -1.50 8.98
CA ALA A 168 7.93 -1.00 10.21
C ALA A 168 7.02 -0.03 10.96
N GLY A 169 6.22 -0.55 11.88
CA GLY A 169 5.58 0.22 12.94
C GLY A 169 6.45 0.30 14.22
N PRO A 170 5.89 0.81 15.34
CA PRO A 170 6.50 0.65 16.65
C PRO A 170 6.57 -0.83 17.04
N ARG A 171 7.57 -1.21 17.84
CA ARG A 171 7.64 -2.59 18.36
C ARG A 171 6.46 -2.86 19.30
N SER A 172 5.46 -3.54 18.83
CA SER A 172 4.22 -3.84 19.56
C SER A 172 3.92 -5.33 19.68
N TRP A 173 4.68 -6.17 18.96
CA TRP A 173 4.50 -7.62 18.95
C TRP A 173 5.51 -8.30 19.85
N SER A 174 5.03 -8.73 21.04
CA SER A 174 5.79 -9.60 21.96
C SER A 174 5.61 -11.08 21.62
N ALA A 175 6.44 -11.94 22.19
CA ALA A 175 6.34 -13.39 22.02
C ALA A 175 4.93 -13.92 22.32
N ASP A 176 4.31 -13.49 23.43
CA ASP A 176 2.97 -13.95 23.82
C ASP A 176 1.88 -13.52 22.84
N ARG A 177 1.98 -12.28 22.31
CA ARG A 177 1.05 -11.80 21.27
C ARG A 177 1.19 -12.57 19.97
N VAL A 178 2.44 -12.91 19.58
CA VAL A 178 2.71 -13.74 18.38
C VAL A 178 2.14 -15.14 18.53
N ILE A 179 2.26 -15.79 19.71
CA ILE A 179 1.65 -17.08 20.00
C ILE A 179 0.12 -17.01 19.83
N SER A 180 -0.49 -15.98 20.42
CA SER A 180 -1.94 -15.77 20.31
C SER A 180 -2.38 -15.52 18.85
N ALA A 181 -1.61 -14.75 18.09
CA ALA A 181 -1.90 -14.49 16.68
C ALA A 181 -1.74 -15.77 15.83
N ALA A 182 -0.68 -16.56 16.03
CA ALA A 182 -0.49 -17.83 15.34
C ALA A 182 -1.67 -18.78 15.57
N THR A 183 -2.11 -18.88 16.82
CA THR A 183 -3.29 -19.68 17.19
C THR A 183 -4.56 -19.16 16.50
N ALA A 184 -4.78 -17.84 16.49
CA ALA A 184 -5.93 -17.23 15.83
C ALA A 184 -5.92 -17.47 14.30
N LEU A 185 -4.74 -17.48 13.68
CA LEU A 185 -4.55 -17.76 12.25
C LEU A 185 -4.60 -19.26 11.90
N GLY A 186 -4.75 -20.13 12.89
CA GLY A 186 -4.88 -21.58 12.67
C GLY A 186 -3.58 -22.29 12.31
N VAL A 187 -2.42 -21.69 12.63
CA VAL A 187 -1.11 -22.32 12.45
C VAL A 187 -0.54 -22.78 13.79
N THR A 188 0.35 -23.78 13.75
CA THR A 188 1.02 -24.26 14.95
C THR A 188 1.89 -23.15 15.53
N ALA A 189 1.54 -22.66 16.72
CA ALA A 189 2.30 -21.61 17.38
C ALA A 189 3.70 -22.13 17.77
N PRO A 190 4.77 -21.33 17.53
CA PRO A 190 6.08 -21.65 18.08
C PRO A 190 6.06 -21.51 19.61
N SER A 191 7.03 -22.15 20.27
CA SER A 191 7.19 -21.96 21.71
C SER A 191 7.66 -20.52 22.02
N ARG A 192 7.35 -20.06 23.24
CA ARG A 192 7.83 -18.74 23.70
C ARG A 192 9.34 -18.62 23.65
N ALA A 193 10.05 -19.71 24.02
CA ALA A 193 11.51 -19.74 23.99
C ALA A 193 12.07 -19.59 22.56
N GLU A 194 11.44 -20.24 21.55
CA GLU A 194 11.84 -20.08 20.15
C GLU A 194 11.67 -18.62 19.67
N LEU A 195 10.57 -17.97 20.05
CA LEU A 195 10.31 -16.57 19.67
C LEU A 195 11.28 -15.60 20.33
N ILE A 196 11.59 -15.78 21.61
CA ILE A 196 12.58 -14.96 22.32
C ILE A 196 13.97 -15.17 21.71
N ALA A 197 14.34 -16.41 21.38
CA ALA A 197 15.61 -16.72 20.74
C ALA A 197 15.71 -16.11 19.32
N ASP A 198 14.59 -15.97 18.59
CA ASP A 198 14.52 -15.28 17.29
C ASP A 198 14.59 -13.75 17.42
N GLY A 199 14.36 -13.19 18.63
CA GLY A 199 14.51 -11.74 18.93
C GLY A 199 13.20 -10.99 19.20
N PHE A 200 12.09 -11.68 19.46
CA PHE A 200 10.88 -11.04 19.98
C PHE A 200 11.05 -10.63 21.44
N ASP A 201 10.43 -9.52 21.81
CA ASP A 201 10.42 -9.06 23.19
C ASP A 201 9.59 -10.01 24.06
N GLU A 202 10.03 -10.22 25.29
CA GLU A 202 9.33 -11.10 26.25
C GLU A 202 7.96 -10.52 26.64
N LEU A 203 7.91 -9.22 26.90
CA LEU A 203 6.70 -8.48 27.23
C LEU A 203 6.44 -7.41 26.17
N ALA A 204 5.18 -7.17 25.85
CA ALA A 204 4.84 -6.00 25.06
C ALA A 204 5.34 -4.75 25.80
N PRO A 205 6.03 -3.81 25.12
CA PRO A 205 6.34 -2.54 25.74
C PRO A 205 5.01 -1.96 26.22
N HIS A 206 4.89 -1.77 27.53
CA HIS A 206 3.73 -1.09 28.08
C HIS A 206 3.73 0.29 27.42
N SER A 207 2.75 0.56 26.56
CA SER A 207 2.42 1.93 26.23
C SER A 207 2.15 2.57 27.56
N HIS A 208 3.13 3.30 28.09
CA HIS A 208 2.89 4.19 29.19
C HIS A 208 1.84 5.17 28.66
N MET A 209 0.55 4.82 28.84
CA MET A 209 -0.44 5.89 28.93
C MET A 209 0.14 6.79 29.99
N PRO A 210 0.43 8.06 29.67
CA PRO A 210 0.87 8.98 30.69
C PRO A 210 -0.16 8.85 31.80
N VAL A 211 0.24 8.26 32.94
CA VAL A 211 -0.59 8.24 34.14
C VAL A 211 -1.03 9.69 34.26
N PRO A 212 -2.35 9.98 34.27
CA PRO A 212 -2.79 11.34 34.48
C PRO A 212 -2.10 11.77 35.77
N VAL A 213 -1.04 12.56 35.67
CA VAL A 213 -0.43 13.17 36.86
C VAL A 213 -1.57 13.90 37.48
N ALA A 214 -2.01 13.43 38.66
CA ALA A 214 -3.10 14.06 39.40
C ALA A 214 -2.73 15.55 39.41
N PRO A 215 -3.60 16.42 38.88
CA PRO A 215 -3.24 17.83 38.79
C PRO A 215 -2.84 18.28 40.20
N PRO A 216 -1.72 19.00 40.37
CA PRO A 216 -1.32 19.50 41.67
C PRO A 216 -2.55 20.16 42.30
N PRO A 217 -2.76 20.05 43.64
CA PRO A 217 -3.94 20.60 44.30
C PRO A 217 -4.09 22.03 43.81
N ARG A 218 -5.21 22.31 43.17
CA ARG A 218 -5.50 23.63 42.58
C ARG A 218 -5.48 24.63 43.74
N THR A 219 -4.38 25.40 43.83
CA THR A 219 -4.44 26.68 44.53
C THR A 219 -5.61 27.45 43.96
N ALA A 220 -6.50 27.90 44.80
CA ALA A 220 -7.73 28.59 44.43
C ALA A 220 -7.42 29.64 43.33
N PRO A 221 -8.20 29.67 42.24
CA PRO A 221 -7.92 30.59 41.15
C PRO A 221 -7.98 32.02 41.68
N PRO A 222 -7.01 32.88 41.30
CA PRO A 222 -7.12 34.30 41.60
C PRO A 222 -8.44 34.83 41.01
N PRO A 223 -9.06 35.82 41.63
CA PRO A 223 -10.35 36.35 41.18
C PRO A 223 -10.23 36.80 39.71
N PRO A 224 -11.29 36.58 38.90
CA PRO A 224 -11.26 36.88 37.48
C PRO A 224 -10.96 38.36 37.25
N ARG A 225 -9.89 38.65 36.50
CA ARG A 225 -9.58 40.00 36.04
C ARG A 225 -10.74 40.45 35.12
N PRO A 226 -11.23 41.69 35.25
CA PRO A 226 -12.23 42.22 34.32
C PRO A 226 -11.71 42.16 32.89
N PRO A 227 -12.55 41.78 31.89
CA PRO A 227 -12.13 41.65 30.50
C PRO A 227 -11.63 43.01 29.98
N THR A 228 -10.36 43.07 29.59
CA THR A 228 -9.82 44.24 28.92
C THR A 228 -10.42 44.34 27.52
N ARG A 229 -11.05 45.46 27.23
CA ARG A 229 -11.78 45.78 25.97
C ARG A 229 -10.91 45.69 24.68
N SER A 230 -9.61 45.36 24.80
CA SER A 230 -8.70 45.36 23.65
C SER A 230 -8.66 44.05 22.84
N GLN A 231 -9.16 42.93 23.40
CA GLN A 231 -9.10 41.65 22.66
C GLN A 231 -10.14 41.56 21.53
N HIS A 232 -11.23 42.25 21.59
CA HIS A 232 -12.23 42.28 20.52
C HIS A 232 -11.82 43.16 19.35
N ALA A 233 -10.99 44.16 19.57
CA ALA A 233 -10.52 45.05 18.47
C ALA A 233 -9.60 44.33 17.50
N ALA A 234 -8.74 43.40 17.98
CA ALA A 234 -7.83 42.65 17.14
C ALA A 234 -8.58 41.62 16.25
N THR A 235 -9.63 40.99 16.79
CA THR A 235 -10.44 40.01 16.04
C THR A 235 -11.25 40.69 14.93
N TRP A 236 -11.80 41.88 15.18
CA TRP A 236 -12.53 42.66 14.17
C TRP A 236 -11.62 43.21 13.08
N ALA A 237 -10.35 43.55 13.39
CA ALA A 237 -9.37 43.98 12.40
C ALA A 237 -9.04 42.85 11.40
N VAL A 238 -8.87 41.63 11.85
CA VAL A 238 -8.60 40.47 10.97
C VAL A 238 -9.80 40.17 10.06
N VAL A 239 -11.02 40.23 10.58
CA VAL A 239 -12.25 40.06 9.78
C VAL A 239 -12.41 41.15 8.72
N ALA A 240 -12.11 42.39 9.07
CA ALA A 240 -12.19 43.51 8.12
C ALA A 240 -11.17 43.39 6.96
N VAL A 241 -9.92 42.98 7.25
CA VAL A 241 -8.91 42.74 6.22
C VAL A 241 -9.30 41.59 5.28
N ALA A 242 -9.87 40.49 5.83
CA ALA A 242 -10.33 39.36 5.03
C ALA A 242 -11.49 39.77 4.08
N LEU A 243 -12.44 40.56 4.56
CA LEU A 243 -13.57 41.06 3.74
C LEU A 243 -13.10 42.01 2.61
N ILE A 244 -12.14 42.87 2.90
CA ILE A 244 -11.56 43.74 1.88
C ILE A 244 -10.83 42.93 0.80
N GLY A 245 -10.09 41.90 1.20
CA GLY A 245 -9.42 40.97 0.27
C GLY A 245 -10.41 40.29 -0.68
N ILE A 246 -11.53 39.81 -0.16
CA ILE A 246 -12.58 39.15 -0.95
C ILE A 246 -13.22 40.13 -1.94
N LEU A 247 -13.51 41.37 -1.50
CA LEU A 247 -14.09 42.39 -2.37
C LEU A 247 -13.16 42.80 -3.53
N VAL A 248 -11.85 42.88 -3.28
CA VAL A 248 -10.86 43.15 -4.33
C VAL A 248 -10.83 42.01 -5.36
N VAL A 249 -10.83 40.77 -4.94
CA VAL A 249 -10.85 39.60 -5.84
C VAL A 249 -12.14 39.61 -6.69
N PHE A 250 -13.30 39.83 -6.08
CA PHE A 250 -14.56 39.93 -6.81
C PHE A 250 -14.57 41.12 -7.80
N GLY A 251 -14.00 42.25 -7.43
CA GLY A 251 -13.88 43.41 -8.31
C GLY A 251 -13.01 43.12 -9.54
N VAL A 252 -11.89 42.43 -9.39
CA VAL A 252 -11.01 42.06 -10.50
C VAL A 252 -11.69 41.03 -11.42
N VAL A 253 -12.37 40.03 -10.87
CA VAL A 253 -13.10 39.05 -11.68
C VAL A 253 -14.26 39.71 -12.44
N ALA A 254 -15.03 40.58 -11.83
CA ALA A 254 -16.12 41.27 -12.47
C ALA A 254 -15.65 42.19 -13.65
N THR A 255 -14.50 42.85 -13.49
CA THR A 255 -13.92 43.66 -14.57
C THR A 255 -13.32 42.84 -15.70
N ALA A 256 -12.83 41.63 -15.41
CA ALA A 256 -12.36 40.69 -16.44
C ALA A 256 -13.53 40.15 -17.28
N VAL A 257 -14.64 39.78 -16.63
CA VAL A 257 -15.85 39.27 -17.32
C VAL A 257 -16.55 40.37 -18.13
N ALA A 258 -16.55 41.63 -17.66
CA ALA A 258 -17.17 42.75 -18.38
C ALA A 258 -16.35 43.22 -19.61
N ARG A 259 -15.10 42.79 -19.75
CA ARG A 259 -14.25 43.08 -20.91
C ARG A 259 -14.35 42.05 -22.03
N ASP A 260 -14.99 40.91 -21.79
CA ASP A 260 -15.24 39.84 -22.76
C ASP A 260 -16.62 40.03 -23.45
N GLU A 261 -16.94 41.27 -23.90
CA GLU A 261 -18.05 41.44 -24.85
C GLU A 261 -17.63 40.86 -26.21
N PRO A 262 -18.41 39.91 -26.76
CA PRO A 262 -18.10 39.33 -28.07
C PRO A 262 -18.23 40.37 -29.14
N HIS A 263 -17.13 40.72 -29.80
CA HIS A 263 -17.14 41.51 -31.03
C HIS A 263 -17.92 40.71 -32.08
N PRO A 264 -18.89 41.33 -32.80
CA PRO A 264 -19.57 40.71 -33.91
C PRO A 264 -18.54 40.40 -35.01
N ALA A 265 -18.45 39.15 -35.41
CA ALA A 265 -17.62 38.71 -36.50
C ALA A 265 -18.06 39.33 -37.83
N PRO A 266 -17.13 39.82 -38.68
CA PRO A 266 -17.47 40.24 -40.02
C PRO A 266 -17.91 39.06 -40.88
N GLU A 267 -19.06 39.18 -41.52
CA GLU A 267 -19.55 38.23 -42.52
C GLU A 267 -18.56 38.14 -43.69
N THR A 268 -17.84 37.02 -43.76
CA THR A 268 -16.99 36.73 -44.92
C THR A 268 -17.78 35.81 -45.86
N THR A 269 -18.16 36.33 -46.98
CA THR A 269 -18.75 35.63 -48.12
C THR A 269 -17.77 34.59 -48.62
N THR A 270 -18.06 33.29 -48.41
CA THR A 270 -17.23 32.19 -48.87
C THR A 270 -17.53 31.87 -50.32
N THR A 271 -16.63 32.28 -51.20
CA THR A 271 -16.54 31.76 -52.57
C THR A 271 -15.89 30.38 -52.51
N VAL A 272 -16.60 29.37 -52.94
CA VAL A 272 -16.13 27.99 -53.00
C VAL A 272 -15.24 27.85 -54.23
N ASP A 273 -13.94 27.62 -54.01
CA ASP A 273 -12.99 27.23 -55.05
C ASP A 273 -12.62 25.72 -54.84
N PRO A 274 -12.59 24.89 -55.88
CA PRO A 274 -12.36 23.44 -55.70
C PRO A 274 -10.89 23.17 -55.42
N THR A 275 -10.64 22.55 -54.30
CA THR A 275 -9.33 22.14 -53.81
C THR A 275 -8.73 21.00 -54.65
N PRO A 276 -7.48 21.09 -55.14
CA PRO A 276 -6.76 19.94 -55.68
C PRO A 276 -6.29 19.02 -54.55
N SER A 277 -6.57 17.73 -54.72
CA SER A 277 -6.11 16.66 -53.81
C SER A 277 -4.58 16.61 -53.78
N LEU A 278 -3.99 17.04 -52.67
CA LEU A 278 -2.59 16.82 -52.35
C LEU A 278 -2.43 15.41 -51.83
N SER A 279 -1.78 14.53 -52.63
CA SER A 279 -1.27 13.25 -52.21
C SER A 279 -0.25 13.46 -51.09
N ARG A 280 -0.47 12.84 -49.93
CA ARG A 280 0.50 12.80 -48.84
C ARG A 280 1.80 12.18 -49.30
N PRO A 281 2.97 12.79 -49.02
CA PRO A 281 4.24 12.11 -49.17
C PRO A 281 4.29 10.88 -48.23
N ARG A 282 4.70 9.73 -48.75
CA ARG A 282 5.00 8.57 -47.93
C ARG A 282 6.31 8.84 -47.21
N ASP A 283 6.26 8.82 -45.89
CA ASP A 283 7.46 8.84 -45.05
C ASP A 283 8.18 7.53 -45.18
N CYS A 284 9.27 7.54 -45.96
CA CYS A 284 10.19 6.39 -46.09
C CYS A 284 11.17 6.44 -44.93
N TYR A 285 11.19 5.37 -44.11
CA TYR A 285 12.22 5.16 -43.10
C TYR A 285 13.45 4.51 -43.72
N PRO A 286 14.70 4.88 -43.31
CA PRO A 286 15.91 4.23 -43.79
C PRO A 286 15.91 2.76 -43.37
N PHE A 287 16.01 1.83 -44.34
CA PHE A 287 15.96 0.37 -44.30
C PHE A 287 14.66 -0.29 -44.80
N GLN A 288 13.77 0.42 -45.47
CA GLN A 288 12.70 -0.20 -46.26
C GLN A 288 13.16 -0.36 -47.75
N THR A 289 13.11 -1.60 -48.22
CA THR A 289 13.55 -1.98 -49.57
C THR A 289 12.55 -1.68 -50.70
N ASP A 290 11.32 -1.20 -50.36
CA ASP A 290 10.22 -0.96 -51.31
C ASP A 290 9.65 0.46 -51.17
N CYS A 291 10.46 1.47 -51.40
CA CYS A 291 10.02 2.85 -51.63
C CYS A 291 10.07 3.20 -53.11
#